data_3889223f9239b65fdc236d4c0fdf35e7
#
_entry.id   3889223f9239b65fdc236d4c0fdf35e7
#
_cell.length_a   1.000
_cell.length_b   1.000
_cell.length_c   1.000
_cell.angle_alpha   90.00
_cell.angle_beta   90.00
_cell.angle_gamma   90.00
#
_symmetry.space_group_name_H-M   'P 1'
#
loop_
_entity.id
_entity.type
_entity.pdbx_description
1 polymer ?
#
loop_
_entity_poly.entity_id
_entity_poly.type
_entity_poly.pdbx_seq_one_letter_code
_entity_poly.pdbx_strand_id
1 'polypeptide(L)'
;VPARSVPFSLFQQSVEHDFQRRVALLWGVFVLPENRKKGAHFFVMIGKVFPMNLKKQLACLYTNYFFTGLRITDAVWVALLAARGFSLWEIGFAESVFHIVSLLCEVPSGMAADLLGRKKALVFGGVCVVLYNLLMAFAPNLFFICVAMGLNAFASTMFSGTTSALTYDSLKQCGKTDDYLKVSATCSQITNLTTALGSLFSTLERFLRFSGFYLLSAAFECTGTLATALMEEPIVTEAQASREKQALRDLPGQLVQLVKDSIKVLRSCPLAAKLIVSSAVVCIPSYLTKMFVQQRLVELGWPTTLLFLPLLLSGLASMLGIEIARRIHPQSLRRFYAVCALLCGTGCMLVGAAPALAAIFGCMLVQGILDVWLLHEGQKLNDNIPSDQRATLISVDGMAYSLLMIPASPLVGAVGDAFGQAGAGLVALGLLVAASGILIYKKQ
;
A
#
# COMPACT_ATOMS: atom_id res chain seq x y z
N VAL A 1 -16.63 -21.64 22.31
CA VAL A 1 -15.75 -21.99 21.18
C VAL A 1 -14.86 -20.76 20.96
N PRO A 2 -13.53 -20.82 21.14
CA PRO A 2 -12.69 -19.65 20.98
C PRO A 2 -12.61 -19.29 19.50
N ALA A 3 -12.97 -18.03 19.17
CA ALA A 3 -12.79 -17.46 17.87
C ALA A 3 -11.30 -17.43 17.50
N ARG A 4 -10.89 -18.17 16.49
CA ARG A 4 -9.52 -18.16 15.97
C ARG A 4 -9.19 -16.78 15.43
N SER A 5 -8.14 -16.21 15.95
CA SER A 5 -7.60 -14.91 15.61
C SER A 5 -6.99 -14.89 14.21
N VAL A 6 -7.45 -13.98 13.36
CA VAL A 6 -6.94 -13.78 12.00
C VAL A 6 -5.94 -12.62 11.98
N PRO A 7 -4.68 -12.77 11.50
CA PRO A 7 -3.70 -11.67 11.38
C PRO A 7 -4.15 -10.60 10.37
N PHE A 8 -3.66 -9.36 10.50
CA PHE A 8 -4.00 -8.21 9.63
C PHE A 8 -3.67 -8.48 8.14
N SER A 9 -2.60 -9.21 7.86
CA SER A 9 -2.31 -9.72 6.51
C SER A 9 -3.43 -10.63 5.99
N LEU A 10 -4.09 -11.37 6.87
CA LEU A 10 -5.26 -12.19 6.57
C LEU A 10 -6.54 -11.34 6.47
N PHE A 11 -6.61 -10.15 7.06
CA PHE A 11 -7.71 -9.22 6.89
C PHE A 11 -7.65 -8.53 5.51
N GLN A 12 -6.49 -8.06 5.10
CA GLN A 12 -6.26 -7.60 3.72
C GLN A 12 -6.53 -8.73 2.72
N GLN A 13 -6.11 -9.95 3.04
CA GLN A 13 -6.38 -11.16 2.26
C GLN A 13 -7.84 -11.61 2.35
N SER A 14 -8.53 -11.43 3.48
CA SER A 14 -9.96 -11.73 3.64
C SER A 14 -10.83 -10.77 2.81
N VAL A 15 -10.46 -9.49 2.73
CA VAL A 15 -11.13 -8.49 1.88
C VAL A 15 -10.88 -8.82 0.41
N GLU A 16 -9.67 -9.21 0.05
CA GLU A 16 -9.29 -9.62 -1.30
C GLU A 16 -9.88 -10.99 -1.67
N HIS A 17 -9.96 -11.93 -0.71
CA HIS A 17 -10.61 -13.24 -0.88
C HIS A 17 -12.14 -13.10 -0.98
N ASP A 18 -12.75 -12.18 -0.25
CA ASP A 18 -14.18 -11.91 -0.36
C ASP A 18 -14.54 -11.17 -1.66
N PHE A 19 -13.62 -10.31 -2.16
CA PHE A 19 -13.69 -9.73 -3.51
C PHE A 19 -13.58 -10.82 -4.59
N GLN A 20 -12.61 -11.70 -4.50
CA GLN A 20 -12.41 -12.84 -5.42
C GLN A 20 -13.57 -13.83 -5.34
N ARG A 21 -14.08 -14.12 -4.14
CA ARG A 21 -15.25 -14.98 -3.93
C ARG A 21 -16.53 -14.38 -4.50
N ARG A 22 -16.62 -13.06 -4.58
CA ARG A 22 -17.78 -12.33 -5.12
C ARG A 22 -17.69 -12.09 -6.61
N VAL A 23 -16.50 -11.88 -7.15
CA VAL A 23 -16.27 -11.99 -8.60
C VAL A 23 -16.62 -13.40 -9.04
N ALA A 24 -16.24 -14.44 -8.32
CA ALA A 24 -16.66 -15.81 -8.57
C ALA A 24 -18.18 -16.04 -8.34
N LEU A 25 -18.84 -15.33 -7.41
CA LEU A 25 -20.28 -15.39 -7.20
C LEU A 25 -21.07 -14.58 -8.23
N LEU A 26 -20.56 -13.43 -8.69
CA LEU A 26 -21.14 -12.72 -9.85
C LEU A 26 -21.04 -13.55 -11.13
N TRP A 27 -19.95 -14.29 -11.31
CA TRP A 27 -19.83 -15.28 -12.38
C TRP A 27 -20.74 -16.49 -12.14
N GLY A 28 -20.97 -16.90 -10.89
CA GLY A 28 -21.86 -18.00 -10.52
C GLY A 28 -23.34 -17.69 -10.71
N VAL A 29 -23.74 -16.41 -10.71
CA VAL A 29 -25.13 -15.98 -10.98
C VAL A 29 -25.44 -15.99 -12.50
N PHE A 30 -24.42 -15.80 -13.34
CA PHE A 30 -24.59 -15.94 -14.80
C PHE A 30 -24.42 -17.37 -15.34
N VAL A 31 -23.93 -18.29 -14.51
CA VAL A 31 -23.77 -19.70 -14.90
C VAL A 31 -24.83 -20.52 -14.20
N LEU A 32 -25.91 -20.83 -14.91
CA LEU A 32 -26.93 -21.80 -14.51
C LEU A 32 -26.26 -23.08 -13.97
N PRO A 33 -26.88 -23.82 -13.01
CA PRO A 33 -26.29 -25.00 -12.37
C PRO A 33 -25.75 -26.07 -13.31
N GLU A 34 -26.30 -26.16 -14.51
CA GLU A 34 -25.86 -27.07 -15.57
C GLU A 34 -24.48 -26.74 -16.16
N ASN A 35 -24.02 -25.49 -16.06
CA ASN A 35 -22.74 -25.04 -16.59
C ASN A 35 -21.56 -25.19 -15.62
N ARG A 36 -21.75 -25.46 -14.33
CA ARG A 36 -20.63 -25.68 -13.40
C ARG A 36 -19.73 -26.86 -13.82
N LYS A 37 -20.33 -27.94 -14.32
CA LYS A 37 -19.57 -29.08 -14.84
C LYS A 37 -18.85 -28.75 -16.15
N LYS A 38 -19.46 -27.94 -17.02
CA LYS A 38 -18.84 -27.48 -18.27
C LYS A 38 -17.70 -26.49 -18.01
N GLY A 39 -17.85 -25.58 -17.04
CA GLY A 39 -16.79 -24.66 -16.63
C GLY A 39 -15.58 -25.39 -16.05
N ALA A 40 -15.79 -26.35 -15.13
CA ALA A 40 -14.71 -27.16 -14.61
C ALA A 40 -14.00 -28.00 -15.70
N HIS A 41 -14.78 -28.51 -16.68
CA HIS A 41 -14.22 -29.25 -17.80
C HIS A 41 -13.43 -28.37 -18.75
N PHE A 42 -13.86 -27.12 -18.97
CA PHE A 42 -13.17 -26.11 -19.75
C PHE A 42 -11.79 -25.75 -19.13
N PHE A 43 -11.74 -25.54 -17.81
CA PHE A 43 -10.47 -25.26 -17.11
C PHE A 43 -9.49 -26.44 -17.15
N VAL A 44 -9.99 -27.66 -16.99
CA VAL A 44 -9.18 -28.89 -17.13
C VAL A 44 -8.67 -29.04 -18.58
N MET A 45 -9.46 -28.65 -19.56
CA MET A 45 -9.09 -28.69 -20.97
C MET A 45 -8.03 -27.62 -21.31
N ILE A 46 -8.16 -26.40 -20.82
CA ILE A 46 -7.13 -25.34 -20.99
C ILE A 46 -5.81 -25.76 -20.34
N GLY A 47 -5.82 -26.32 -19.13
CA GLY A 47 -4.62 -26.82 -18.47
C GLY A 47 -3.92 -27.96 -19.20
N LYS A 48 -4.66 -28.74 -20.02
CA LYS A 48 -4.09 -29.77 -20.90
C LYS A 48 -3.52 -29.20 -22.21
N VAL A 49 -4.12 -28.12 -22.73
CA VAL A 49 -3.68 -27.45 -23.97
C VAL A 49 -2.50 -26.51 -23.69
N PHE A 50 -2.47 -25.87 -22.52
CA PHE A 50 -1.41 -24.95 -22.09
C PHE A 50 -0.85 -25.41 -20.73
N PRO A 51 0.03 -26.46 -20.71
CA PRO A 51 0.58 -26.95 -19.47
C PRO A 51 1.51 -25.92 -18.85
N MET A 52 1.20 -25.51 -17.59
CA MET A 52 2.01 -24.62 -16.79
C MET A 52 2.81 -25.39 -15.76
N ASN A 53 4.11 -25.09 -15.63
CA ASN A 53 4.92 -25.64 -14.56
C ASN A 53 4.73 -24.85 -13.26
N LEU A 54 3.76 -25.26 -12.43
CA LEU A 54 3.43 -24.56 -11.20
C LEU A 54 4.61 -24.40 -10.23
N LYS A 55 5.51 -25.41 -10.14
CA LYS A 55 6.69 -25.30 -9.27
C LYS A 55 7.61 -24.18 -9.72
N LYS A 56 7.89 -24.09 -11.03
CA LYS A 56 8.65 -22.97 -11.61
C LYS A 56 7.96 -21.65 -11.40
N GLN A 57 6.64 -21.59 -11.64
CA GLN A 57 5.82 -20.39 -11.47
C GLN A 57 5.91 -19.85 -10.03
N LEU A 58 5.71 -20.71 -9.03
CA LEU A 58 5.79 -20.33 -7.61
C LEU A 58 7.23 -19.97 -7.19
N ALA A 59 8.25 -20.69 -7.69
CA ALA A 59 9.63 -20.33 -7.42
C ALA A 59 9.96 -18.92 -7.93
N CYS A 60 9.57 -18.59 -9.16
CA CYS A 60 9.74 -17.25 -9.71
C CYS A 60 8.96 -16.20 -8.90
N LEU A 61 7.73 -16.50 -8.49
CA LEU A 61 6.89 -15.63 -7.67
C LEU A 61 7.58 -15.32 -6.32
N TYR A 62 8.03 -16.35 -5.61
CA TYR A 62 8.71 -16.17 -4.31
C TYR A 62 10.05 -15.44 -4.45
N THR A 63 10.80 -15.70 -5.54
CA THR A 63 12.03 -14.97 -5.85
C THR A 63 11.73 -13.49 -6.11
N ASN A 64 10.66 -13.18 -6.85
CA ASN A 64 10.22 -11.80 -7.02
C ASN A 64 9.91 -11.15 -5.67
N TYR A 65 9.04 -11.74 -4.85
CA TYR A 65 8.69 -11.21 -3.53
C TYR A 65 9.89 -11.04 -2.60
N PHE A 66 10.89 -11.93 -2.70
CA PHE A 66 12.11 -11.83 -1.91
C PHE A 66 12.91 -10.59 -2.29
N PHE A 67 13.24 -10.42 -3.57
CA PHE A 67 14.10 -9.32 -3.99
C PHE A 67 13.40 -7.96 -3.97
N THR A 68 12.15 -7.87 -4.43
CA THR A 68 11.38 -6.61 -4.40
C THR A 68 10.93 -6.22 -3.00
N GLY A 69 10.85 -7.17 -2.07
CA GLY A 69 10.59 -6.93 -0.66
C GLY A 69 11.76 -6.35 0.12
N LEU A 70 13.01 -6.44 -0.41
CA LEU A 70 14.21 -5.83 0.19
C LEU A 70 14.21 -4.31 -0.01
N ARG A 71 13.29 -3.61 0.63
CA ARG A 71 13.09 -2.15 0.52
C ARG A 71 14.16 -1.39 1.31
N ILE A 72 15.40 -1.45 0.86
CA ILE A 72 16.56 -0.93 1.59
C ILE A 72 16.58 0.59 1.73
N THR A 73 15.86 1.30 0.86
CA THR A 73 15.76 2.77 0.88
C THR A 73 14.68 3.30 1.83
N ASP A 74 13.67 2.50 2.18
CA ASP A 74 12.50 2.96 2.93
C ASP A 74 12.85 3.58 4.30
N ALA A 75 13.91 3.10 4.95
CA ALA A 75 14.35 3.59 6.26
C ALA A 75 15.15 4.89 6.20
N VAL A 76 15.63 5.31 5.02
CA VAL A 76 16.65 6.37 4.92
C VAL A 76 16.42 7.41 3.81
N TRP A 77 15.44 7.22 2.93
CA TRP A 77 15.30 8.03 1.70
C TRP A 77 15.09 9.53 1.95
N VAL A 78 14.33 9.90 3.00
CA VAL A 78 14.12 11.31 3.36
C VAL A 78 15.41 11.92 3.90
N ALA A 79 16.08 11.23 4.83
CA ALA A 79 17.35 11.68 5.37
C ALA A 79 18.44 11.79 4.28
N LEU A 80 18.46 10.83 3.34
CA LEU A 80 19.37 10.84 2.21
C LEU A 80 19.13 12.03 1.26
N LEU A 81 17.87 12.38 0.97
CA LEU A 81 17.55 13.56 0.15
C LEU A 81 17.85 14.85 0.89
N ALA A 82 17.50 14.96 2.17
CA ALA A 82 17.84 16.12 3.00
C ALA A 82 19.35 16.34 3.10
N ALA A 83 20.14 15.28 3.24
CA ALA A 83 21.61 15.33 3.22
C ALA A 83 22.18 15.82 1.88
N ARG A 84 21.43 15.72 0.77
CA ARG A 84 21.77 16.29 -0.54
C ARG A 84 21.35 17.75 -0.72
N GLY A 85 20.72 18.35 0.30
CA GLY A 85 20.28 19.74 0.29
C GLY A 85 18.87 19.98 -0.22
N PHE A 86 18.08 18.94 -0.45
CA PHE A 86 16.65 19.11 -0.75
C PHE A 86 15.90 19.52 0.52
N SER A 87 15.03 20.53 0.40
CA SER A 87 14.17 20.96 1.49
C SER A 87 13.08 19.92 1.81
N LEU A 88 12.55 19.99 3.02
CA LEU A 88 11.46 19.08 3.42
C LEU A 88 10.19 19.31 2.60
N TRP A 89 9.95 20.55 2.15
CA TRP A 89 8.88 20.87 1.23
C TRP A 89 9.08 20.17 -0.12
N GLU A 90 10.28 20.20 -0.70
CA GLU A 90 10.58 19.52 -1.97
C GLU A 90 10.37 18.01 -1.87
N ILE A 91 10.81 17.41 -0.75
CA ILE A 91 10.62 15.98 -0.47
C ILE A 91 9.12 15.66 -0.32
N GLY A 92 8.38 16.49 0.41
CA GLY A 92 6.92 16.35 0.55
C GLY A 92 6.18 16.57 -0.76
N PHE A 93 6.65 17.48 -1.62
CA PHE A 93 6.08 17.71 -2.95
C PHE A 93 6.30 16.51 -3.89
N ALA A 94 7.48 15.90 -3.83
CA ALA A 94 7.76 14.67 -4.59
C ALA A 94 6.80 13.53 -4.18
N GLU A 95 6.48 13.41 -2.90
CA GLU A 95 5.47 12.47 -2.40
C GLU A 95 4.07 12.80 -2.91
N SER A 96 3.73 14.10 -3.03
CA SER A 96 2.46 14.52 -3.66
C SER A 96 2.38 14.07 -5.11
N VAL A 97 3.47 14.15 -5.88
CA VAL A 97 3.52 13.65 -7.26
C VAL A 97 3.24 12.15 -7.31
N PHE A 98 3.80 11.38 -6.36
CA PHE A 98 3.48 9.96 -6.23
C PHE A 98 1.96 9.75 -6.09
N HIS A 99 1.31 10.46 -5.18
CA HIS A 99 -0.13 10.32 -4.95
C HIS A 99 -0.99 10.81 -6.12
N ILE A 100 -0.59 11.88 -6.81
CA ILE A 100 -1.28 12.36 -8.03
C ILE A 100 -1.23 11.29 -9.11
N VAL A 101 -0.05 10.74 -9.39
CA VAL A 101 0.10 9.71 -10.45
C VAL A 101 -0.62 8.43 -10.05
N SER A 102 -0.52 8.00 -8.78
CA SER A 102 -1.28 6.85 -8.27
C SER A 102 -2.78 7.03 -8.52
N LEU A 103 -3.34 8.17 -8.14
CA LEU A 103 -4.77 8.46 -8.30
C LEU A 103 -5.21 8.43 -9.77
N LEU A 104 -4.40 8.98 -10.67
CA LEU A 104 -4.70 9.04 -12.11
C LEU A 104 -4.52 7.68 -12.80
N CYS A 105 -3.58 6.86 -12.33
CA CYS A 105 -3.21 5.61 -12.99
C CYS A 105 -3.91 4.36 -12.41
N GLU A 106 -4.62 4.45 -11.28
CA GLU A 106 -5.25 3.29 -10.62
C GLU A 106 -6.16 2.51 -11.58
N VAL A 107 -7.04 3.18 -12.31
CA VAL A 107 -7.95 2.53 -13.27
C VAL A 107 -7.24 2.15 -14.58
N PRO A 108 -6.46 3.05 -15.21
CA PRO A 108 -5.72 2.71 -16.44
C PRO A 108 -4.80 1.51 -16.29
N SER A 109 -4.14 1.37 -15.13
CA SER A 109 -3.20 0.26 -14.89
C SER A 109 -3.90 -1.10 -14.83
N GLY A 110 -5.04 -1.18 -14.14
CA GLY A 110 -5.85 -2.40 -14.08
C GLY A 110 -6.31 -2.84 -15.49
N MET A 111 -6.82 -1.89 -16.28
CA MET A 111 -7.21 -2.17 -17.67
C MET A 111 -6.02 -2.59 -18.55
N ALA A 112 -4.87 -1.94 -18.39
CA ALA A 112 -3.66 -2.30 -19.10
C ALA A 112 -3.21 -3.73 -18.76
N ALA A 113 -3.30 -4.13 -17.48
CA ALA A 113 -2.98 -5.49 -17.05
C ALA A 113 -3.92 -6.54 -17.68
N ASP A 114 -5.21 -6.24 -17.79
CA ASP A 114 -6.18 -7.14 -18.40
C ASP A 114 -5.98 -7.25 -19.94
N LEU A 115 -5.68 -6.14 -20.61
CA LEU A 115 -5.49 -6.09 -22.07
C LEU A 115 -4.13 -6.64 -22.53
N LEU A 116 -3.04 -6.22 -21.89
CA LEU A 116 -1.68 -6.58 -22.28
C LEU A 116 -1.26 -7.95 -21.74
N GLY A 117 -1.89 -8.38 -20.66
CA GLY A 117 -1.57 -9.56 -19.87
C GLY A 117 -0.87 -9.20 -18.57
N ARG A 118 -1.20 -9.94 -17.53
CA ARG A 118 -0.76 -9.66 -16.16
C ARG A 118 0.74 -9.73 -16.00
N LYS A 119 1.38 -10.76 -16.55
CA LYS A 119 2.84 -10.89 -16.55
C LYS A 119 3.52 -9.68 -17.17
N LYS A 120 3.04 -9.24 -18.36
CA LYS A 120 3.63 -8.09 -19.06
C LYS A 120 3.47 -6.80 -18.26
N ALA A 121 2.30 -6.59 -17.66
CA ALA A 121 2.06 -5.44 -16.79
C ALA A 121 3.01 -5.42 -15.58
N LEU A 122 3.21 -6.56 -14.91
CA LEU A 122 4.14 -6.68 -13.79
C LEU A 122 5.61 -6.46 -14.21
N VAL A 123 6.04 -7.00 -15.35
CA VAL A 123 7.39 -6.77 -15.90
C VAL A 123 7.58 -5.29 -16.23
N PHE A 124 6.59 -4.65 -16.85
CA PHE A 124 6.65 -3.23 -17.17
C PHE A 124 6.69 -2.36 -15.91
N GLY A 125 5.88 -2.69 -14.90
CA GLY A 125 5.95 -2.06 -13.58
C GLY A 125 7.34 -2.21 -12.94
N GLY A 126 7.92 -3.41 -12.97
CA GLY A 126 9.27 -3.67 -12.47
C GLY A 126 10.36 -2.85 -13.17
N VAL A 127 10.27 -2.72 -14.51
CA VAL A 127 11.16 -1.82 -15.27
C VAL A 127 11.01 -0.37 -14.82
N CYS A 128 9.78 0.10 -14.56
CA CYS A 128 9.55 1.44 -14.04
C CYS A 128 10.19 1.63 -12.65
N VAL A 129 10.17 0.63 -11.75
CA VAL A 129 10.86 0.71 -10.45
C VAL A 129 12.37 0.70 -10.60
N VAL A 130 12.92 -0.09 -11.53
CA VAL A 130 14.36 -0.02 -11.85
C VAL A 130 14.74 1.38 -12.31
N LEU A 131 13.97 1.97 -13.24
CA LEU A 131 14.19 3.34 -13.72
C LEU A 131 14.03 4.38 -12.60
N TYR A 132 13.03 4.21 -11.71
CA TYR A 132 12.89 5.02 -10.51
C TYR A 132 14.17 5.02 -9.68
N ASN A 133 14.69 3.83 -9.36
CA ASN A 133 15.89 3.72 -8.55
C ASN A 133 17.13 4.34 -9.25
N LEU A 134 17.29 4.14 -10.56
CA LEU A 134 18.38 4.75 -11.32
C LEU A 134 18.26 6.29 -11.37
N LEU A 135 17.06 6.81 -11.59
CA LEU A 135 16.83 8.26 -11.57
C LEU A 135 17.11 8.84 -10.18
N MET A 136 16.63 8.21 -9.11
CA MET A 136 16.87 8.64 -7.74
C MET A 136 18.37 8.63 -7.39
N ALA A 137 19.13 7.62 -7.85
CA ALA A 137 20.58 7.53 -7.61
C ALA A 137 21.35 8.76 -8.14
N PHE A 138 20.90 9.33 -9.25
CA PHE A 138 21.60 10.39 -9.98
C PHE A 138 20.81 11.69 -10.15
N ALA A 139 19.60 11.81 -9.55
CA ALA A 139 18.74 12.97 -9.67
C ALA A 139 19.47 14.28 -9.33
N PRO A 140 19.68 15.22 -10.25
CA PRO A 140 20.39 16.44 -9.97
C PRO A 140 19.52 17.53 -9.33
N ASN A 141 18.20 17.43 -9.46
CA ASN A 141 17.23 18.42 -9.00
C ASN A 141 15.85 17.79 -8.75
N LEU A 142 14.92 18.59 -8.21
CA LEU A 142 13.55 18.18 -7.86
C LEU A 142 12.78 17.61 -9.06
N PHE A 143 12.97 18.13 -10.27
CA PHE A 143 12.25 17.64 -11.45
C PHE A 143 12.50 16.14 -11.68
N PHE A 144 13.77 15.70 -11.61
CA PHE A 144 14.09 14.27 -11.79
C PHE A 144 13.59 13.41 -10.64
N ILE A 145 13.55 13.95 -9.41
CA ILE A 145 12.93 13.26 -8.26
C ILE A 145 11.43 13.08 -8.51
N CYS A 146 10.74 14.13 -8.97
CA CYS A 146 9.30 14.05 -9.29
C CYS A 146 9.01 13.04 -10.42
N VAL A 147 9.85 13.01 -11.46
CA VAL A 147 9.74 11.99 -12.53
C VAL A 147 9.95 10.58 -11.95
N ALA A 148 10.95 10.41 -11.11
CA ALA A 148 11.21 9.13 -10.44
C ALA A 148 10.01 8.71 -9.57
N MET A 149 9.49 9.60 -8.74
CA MET A 149 8.31 9.32 -7.91
C MET A 149 7.07 9.00 -8.75
N GLY A 150 6.89 9.66 -9.89
CA GLY A 150 5.82 9.33 -10.84
C GLY A 150 5.96 7.92 -11.42
N LEU A 151 7.18 7.50 -11.78
CA LEU A 151 7.45 6.14 -12.24
C LEU A 151 7.18 5.10 -11.16
N ASN A 152 7.57 5.39 -9.92
CA ASN A 152 7.29 4.52 -8.77
C ASN A 152 5.80 4.37 -8.49
N ALA A 153 5.05 5.48 -8.55
CA ALA A 153 3.60 5.48 -8.40
C ALA A 153 2.91 4.67 -9.49
N PHE A 154 3.30 4.89 -10.74
CA PHE A 154 2.77 4.13 -11.87
C PHE A 154 3.05 2.63 -11.73
N ALA A 155 4.26 2.24 -11.33
CA ALA A 155 4.60 0.85 -11.06
C ALA A 155 3.75 0.26 -9.92
N SER A 156 3.55 1.02 -8.84
CA SER A 156 2.70 0.61 -7.71
C SER A 156 1.27 0.29 -8.15
N THR A 157 0.68 1.12 -9.02
CA THR A 157 -0.66 0.85 -9.57
C THR A 157 -0.68 -0.36 -10.49
N MET A 158 0.40 -0.62 -11.25
CA MET A 158 0.53 -1.84 -12.06
C MET A 158 0.60 -3.11 -11.21
N PHE A 159 1.20 -3.05 -10.01
CA PHE A 159 1.28 -4.18 -9.09
C PHE A 159 -0.02 -4.41 -8.31
N SER A 160 -0.76 -3.33 -8.05
CA SER A 160 -2.03 -3.36 -7.30
C SER A 160 -3.02 -4.34 -7.97
N GLY A 161 -3.44 -5.35 -7.20
CA GLY A 161 -4.36 -6.38 -7.68
C GLY A 161 -3.80 -7.35 -8.74
N THR A 162 -2.89 -6.91 -9.61
CA THR A 162 -2.38 -7.71 -10.73
C THR A 162 -1.57 -8.92 -10.26
N THR A 163 -0.75 -8.75 -9.22
CA THR A 163 0.08 -9.84 -8.66
C THR A 163 -0.79 -10.92 -8.04
N SER A 164 -1.78 -10.54 -7.26
CA SER A 164 -2.74 -11.46 -6.65
C SER A 164 -3.56 -12.20 -7.71
N ALA A 165 -4.00 -11.47 -8.73
CA ALA A 165 -4.76 -12.04 -9.83
C ALA A 165 -3.93 -13.02 -10.67
N LEU A 166 -2.66 -12.71 -10.98
CA LEU A 166 -1.74 -13.63 -11.67
C LEU A 166 -1.53 -14.89 -10.84
N THR A 167 -1.33 -14.75 -9.52
CA THR A 167 -1.15 -15.88 -8.60
C THR A 167 -2.38 -16.78 -8.57
N TYR A 168 -3.57 -16.18 -8.42
CA TYR A 168 -4.82 -16.92 -8.41
C TYR A 168 -5.07 -17.67 -9.72
N ASP A 169 -4.88 -17.01 -10.86
CA ASP A 169 -5.10 -17.61 -12.17
C ASP A 169 -4.09 -18.71 -12.48
N SER A 170 -2.84 -18.56 -12.05
CA SER A 170 -1.81 -19.62 -12.17
C SER A 170 -2.22 -20.89 -11.42
N LEU A 171 -2.71 -20.74 -10.19
CA LEU A 171 -3.23 -21.86 -9.39
C LEU A 171 -4.49 -22.46 -10.01
N LYS A 172 -5.39 -21.61 -10.51
CA LYS A 172 -6.64 -22.04 -11.16
C LYS A 172 -6.38 -22.83 -12.42
N GLN A 173 -5.45 -22.41 -13.27
CA GLN A 173 -5.04 -23.14 -14.46
C GLN A 173 -4.48 -24.53 -14.15
N CYS A 174 -3.82 -24.67 -12.99
CA CYS A 174 -3.28 -25.95 -12.50
C CYS A 174 -4.25 -26.76 -11.65
N GLY A 175 -5.51 -26.31 -11.45
CA GLY A 175 -6.51 -27.00 -10.62
C GLY A 175 -6.20 -26.99 -9.13
N LYS A 176 -5.42 -26.00 -8.63
CA LYS A 176 -4.97 -25.89 -7.23
C LYS A 176 -5.42 -24.58 -6.55
N THR A 177 -6.64 -24.16 -6.81
CA THR A 177 -7.22 -22.94 -6.19
C THR A 177 -7.25 -22.98 -4.67
N ASP A 178 -7.37 -24.17 -4.08
CA ASP A 178 -7.42 -24.34 -2.62
C ASP A 178 -6.08 -23.97 -1.95
N ASP A 179 -4.96 -24.02 -2.70
CA ASP A 179 -3.64 -23.60 -2.23
C ASP A 179 -3.45 -22.07 -2.20
N TYR A 180 -4.39 -21.28 -2.73
CA TYR A 180 -4.23 -19.82 -2.88
C TYR A 180 -3.93 -19.13 -1.55
N LEU A 181 -4.67 -19.43 -0.49
CA LEU A 181 -4.45 -18.84 0.84
C LEU A 181 -3.03 -19.15 1.36
N LYS A 182 -2.56 -20.38 1.16
CA LYS A 182 -1.21 -20.80 1.58
C LYS A 182 -0.13 -20.06 0.81
N VAL A 183 -0.27 -19.96 -0.50
CA VAL A 183 0.70 -19.25 -1.37
C VAL A 183 0.73 -17.76 -1.02
N SER A 184 -0.43 -17.14 -0.89
CA SER A 184 -0.57 -15.72 -0.53
C SER A 184 0.01 -15.41 0.86
N ALA A 185 -0.24 -16.28 1.85
CA ALA A 185 0.36 -16.16 3.17
C ALA A 185 1.91 -16.28 3.12
N THR A 186 2.44 -17.19 2.30
CA THR A 186 3.88 -17.32 2.11
C THR A 186 4.49 -16.07 1.47
N CYS A 187 3.84 -15.50 0.45
CA CYS A 187 4.27 -14.23 -0.15
C CYS A 187 4.32 -13.10 0.88
N SER A 188 3.27 -12.97 1.72
CA SER A 188 3.24 -11.96 2.79
C SER A 188 4.35 -12.18 3.83
N GLN A 189 4.63 -13.42 4.21
CA GLN A 189 5.72 -13.73 5.13
C GLN A 189 7.09 -13.37 4.54
N ILE A 190 7.32 -13.68 3.26
CA ILE A 190 8.54 -13.30 2.54
C ILE A 190 8.67 -11.77 2.54
N THR A 191 7.62 -11.02 2.16
CA THR A 191 7.63 -9.55 2.16
C THR A 191 7.95 -8.99 3.53
N ASN A 192 7.30 -9.45 4.59
CA ASN A 192 7.52 -8.95 5.94
C ASN A 192 8.98 -9.21 6.40
N LEU A 193 9.50 -10.42 6.15
CA LEU A 193 10.88 -10.77 6.48
C LEU A 193 11.87 -9.91 5.70
N THR A 194 11.67 -9.78 4.38
CA THR A 194 12.61 -9.04 3.52
C THR A 194 12.54 -7.54 3.76
N THR A 195 11.39 -6.97 4.08
CA THR A 195 11.27 -5.56 4.50
C THR A 195 12.03 -5.31 5.80
N ALA A 196 11.90 -6.22 6.78
CA ALA A 196 12.69 -6.13 8.02
C ALA A 196 14.20 -6.26 7.76
N LEU A 197 14.63 -7.23 6.95
CA LEU A 197 16.02 -7.37 6.53
C LEU A 197 16.52 -6.16 5.75
N GLY A 198 15.69 -5.64 4.82
CA GLY A 198 16.01 -4.46 4.01
C GLY A 198 16.25 -3.22 4.87
N SER A 199 15.47 -3.02 5.93
CA SER A 199 15.67 -1.88 6.84
C SER A 199 17.03 -1.90 7.53
N LEU A 200 17.61 -3.07 7.80
CA LEU A 200 18.93 -3.21 8.41
C LEU A 200 20.05 -2.70 7.50
N PHE A 201 19.84 -2.56 6.19
CA PHE A 201 20.83 -1.98 5.28
C PHE A 201 21.15 -0.53 5.60
N SER A 202 20.31 0.19 6.38
CA SER A 202 20.67 1.53 6.88
C SER A 202 21.98 1.53 7.66
N THR A 203 22.36 0.38 8.28
CA THR A 203 23.66 0.21 8.97
C THR A 203 24.84 0.34 8.02
N LEU A 204 24.64 0.12 6.73
CA LEU A 204 25.67 0.20 5.68
C LEU A 204 25.76 1.60 5.02
N GLU A 205 25.04 2.61 5.55
CA GLU A 205 25.02 3.97 4.98
C GLU A 205 26.41 4.54 4.74
N ARG A 206 27.34 4.32 5.67
CA ARG A 206 28.74 4.76 5.55
C ARG A 206 29.46 4.19 4.31
N PHE A 207 29.10 2.99 3.85
CA PHE A 207 29.72 2.31 2.72
C PHE A 207 28.98 2.57 1.41
N LEU A 208 27.63 2.53 1.45
CA LEU A 208 26.82 2.60 0.24
C LEU A 208 26.64 4.03 -0.28
N ARG A 209 26.68 5.03 0.60
CA ARG A 209 26.36 6.43 0.24
C ARG A 209 24.96 6.50 -0.42
N PHE A 210 24.50 7.70 -0.78
CA PHE A 210 23.18 7.91 -1.39
C PHE A 210 22.96 7.07 -2.66
N SER A 211 23.82 7.22 -3.65
CA SER A 211 23.67 6.51 -4.93
C SER A 211 23.78 5.01 -4.80
N GLY A 212 24.61 4.52 -3.88
CA GLY A 212 24.79 3.09 -3.63
C GLY A 212 23.53 2.40 -3.15
N PHE A 213 22.73 3.04 -2.28
CA PHE A 213 21.44 2.50 -1.84
C PHE A 213 20.50 2.29 -3.02
N TYR A 214 20.34 3.30 -3.87
CA TYR A 214 19.44 3.22 -5.02
C TYR A 214 19.97 2.28 -6.11
N LEU A 215 21.28 2.22 -6.35
CA LEU A 215 21.86 1.26 -7.30
C LEU A 215 21.69 -0.18 -6.83
N LEU A 216 21.86 -0.44 -5.53
CA LEU A 216 21.62 -1.77 -4.96
C LEU A 216 20.13 -2.13 -5.00
N SER A 217 19.24 -1.18 -4.71
CA SER A 217 17.78 -1.36 -4.89
C SER A 217 17.44 -1.66 -6.34
N ALA A 218 18.04 -0.95 -7.32
CA ALA A 218 17.84 -1.22 -8.74
C ALA A 218 18.28 -2.65 -9.11
N ALA A 219 19.38 -3.15 -8.54
CA ALA A 219 19.85 -4.51 -8.77
C ALA A 219 18.88 -5.55 -8.21
N PHE A 220 18.34 -5.33 -7.01
CA PHE A 220 17.32 -6.21 -6.42
C PHE A 220 16.03 -6.21 -7.25
N GLU A 221 15.54 -5.02 -7.62
CA GLU A 221 14.36 -4.90 -8.48
C GLU A 221 14.56 -5.53 -9.85
N CYS A 222 15.73 -5.37 -10.45
CA CYS A 222 16.07 -6.02 -11.71
C CYS A 222 15.99 -7.55 -11.58
N THR A 223 16.52 -8.12 -10.49
CA THR A 223 16.47 -9.55 -10.21
C THR A 223 15.03 -10.04 -10.01
N GLY A 224 14.21 -9.31 -9.24
CA GLY A 224 12.78 -9.59 -9.06
C GLY A 224 11.99 -9.50 -10.37
N THR A 225 12.27 -8.48 -11.18
CA THR A 225 11.63 -8.28 -12.49
C THR A 225 12.03 -9.39 -13.48
N LEU A 226 13.27 -9.82 -13.48
CA LEU A 226 13.72 -10.98 -14.27
C LEU A 226 13.01 -12.26 -13.83
N ALA A 227 12.86 -12.49 -12.53
CA ALA A 227 12.08 -13.63 -12.03
C ALA A 227 10.63 -13.56 -12.55
N THR A 228 9.99 -12.39 -12.52
CA THR A 228 8.65 -12.19 -13.10
C THR A 228 8.63 -12.44 -14.61
N ALA A 229 9.65 -12.02 -15.32
CA ALA A 229 9.77 -12.26 -16.78
C ALA A 229 9.91 -13.76 -17.13
N LEU A 230 10.42 -14.57 -16.21
CA LEU A 230 10.52 -16.03 -16.36
C LEU A 230 9.23 -16.77 -16.02
N MET A 231 8.24 -16.11 -15.41
CA MET A 231 6.90 -16.66 -15.19
C MET A 231 6.19 -16.91 -16.51
N GLU A 232 5.14 -17.72 -16.45
CA GLU A 232 4.22 -17.93 -17.58
C GLU A 232 2.98 -17.08 -17.39
N GLU A 233 2.40 -16.60 -18.49
CA GLU A 233 1.13 -15.87 -18.47
C GLU A 233 -0.02 -16.86 -18.30
N PRO A 234 -0.81 -16.80 -17.21
CA PRO A 234 -1.94 -17.70 -17.04
C PRO A 234 -3.07 -17.37 -18.02
N ILE A 235 -3.69 -18.41 -18.55
CA ILE A 235 -4.83 -18.31 -19.47
C ILE A 235 -5.98 -19.10 -18.85
N VAL A 236 -6.99 -18.41 -18.31
CA VAL A 236 -8.13 -19.02 -17.63
C VAL A 236 -9.48 -18.60 -18.21
N THR A 237 -9.51 -17.68 -19.19
CA THR A 237 -10.74 -17.25 -19.88
C THR A 237 -10.52 -17.17 -21.38
N GLU A 238 -11.60 -17.29 -22.17
CA GLU A 238 -11.54 -17.10 -23.61
C GLU A 238 -11.12 -15.68 -23.99
N ALA A 239 -11.57 -14.68 -23.23
CA ALA A 239 -11.16 -13.29 -23.39
C ALA A 239 -9.65 -13.11 -23.17
N GLN A 240 -9.04 -13.81 -22.22
CA GLN A 240 -7.59 -13.83 -22.02
C GLN A 240 -6.87 -14.57 -23.15
N ALA A 241 -7.48 -15.62 -23.72
CA ALA A 241 -6.91 -16.38 -24.84
C ALA A 241 -6.95 -15.58 -26.15
N SER A 242 -8.06 -14.89 -26.41
CA SER A 242 -8.24 -14.09 -27.64
C SER A 242 -7.66 -12.69 -27.53
N ARG A 243 -7.46 -12.16 -26.29
CA ARG A 243 -7.03 -10.79 -26.00
C ARG A 243 -7.68 -9.78 -26.92
N GLU A 244 -9.02 -9.81 -26.94
CA GLU A 244 -9.78 -8.81 -27.66
C GLU A 244 -9.32 -7.42 -27.19
N LYS A 245 -8.82 -6.64 -28.15
CA LYS A 245 -8.38 -5.26 -27.96
C LYS A 245 -9.61 -4.38 -27.71
N GLN A 246 -10.20 -4.47 -26.53
CA GLN A 246 -11.12 -3.45 -26.08
C GLN A 246 -10.35 -2.11 -25.98
N ALA A 247 -10.88 -1.14 -26.67
CA ALA A 247 -10.12 0.07 -27.01
C ALA A 247 -9.73 0.84 -25.75
N LEU A 248 -8.42 1.04 -25.54
CA LEU A 248 -7.81 2.05 -24.66
C LEU A 248 -8.39 3.47 -24.90
N ARG A 249 -9.21 3.61 -25.93
CA ARG A 249 -9.83 4.86 -26.37
C ARG A 249 -10.84 5.45 -25.36
N ASP A 250 -11.43 4.61 -24.48
CA ASP A 250 -12.46 5.03 -23.53
C ASP A 250 -11.96 5.27 -22.10
N LEU A 251 -10.62 5.24 -21.89
CA LEU A 251 -10.01 5.47 -20.57
C LEU A 251 -10.47 6.75 -19.86
N PRO A 252 -10.50 7.92 -20.53
CA PRO A 252 -10.98 9.16 -19.88
C PRO A 252 -12.45 9.07 -19.44
N GLY A 253 -13.30 8.45 -20.27
CA GLY A 253 -14.70 8.22 -19.97
C GLY A 253 -14.89 7.33 -18.74
N GLN A 254 -14.13 6.27 -18.64
CA GLN A 254 -14.19 5.33 -17.50
C GLN A 254 -13.69 5.94 -16.19
N LEU A 255 -12.63 6.77 -16.22
CA LEU A 255 -12.18 7.54 -15.07
C LEU A 255 -13.28 8.51 -14.58
N VAL A 256 -13.89 9.25 -15.49
CA VAL A 256 -14.99 10.17 -15.15
C VAL A 256 -16.19 9.39 -14.58
N GLN A 257 -16.49 8.21 -15.15
CA GLN A 257 -17.58 7.37 -14.65
C GLN A 257 -17.27 6.82 -13.25
N LEU A 258 -16.03 6.33 -13.00
CA LEU A 258 -15.62 5.87 -11.68
C LEU A 258 -15.74 6.97 -10.63
N VAL A 259 -15.29 8.20 -10.93
CA VAL A 259 -15.44 9.34 -10.02
C VAL A 259 -16.92 9.66 -9.76
N LYS A 260 -17.76 9.65 -10.79
CA LYS A 260 -19.20 9.86 -10.62
C LYS A 260 -19.86 8.77 -9.77
N ASP A 261 -19.53 7.52 -10.02
CA ASP A 261 -20.07 6.39 -9.25
C ASP A 261 -19.58 6.44 -7.79
N SER A 262 -18.32 6.78 -7.57
CA SER A 262 -17.74 7.01 -6.24
C SER A 262 -18.47 8.12 -5.47
N ILE A 263 -18.71 9.26 -6.10
CA ILE A 263 -19.48 10.37 -5.51
C ILE A 263 -20.91 9.95 -5.23
N LYS A 264 -21.55 9.21 -6.14
CA LYS A 264 -22.91 8.71 -5.95
C LYS A 264 -22.99 7.77 -4.74
N VAL A 265 -22.06 6.85 -4.61
CA VAL A 265 -21.98 5.89 -3.49
C VAL A 265 -21.75 6.63 -2.16
N LEU A 266 -20.81 7.58 -2.11
CA LEU A 266 -20.57 8.40 -0.92
C LEU A 266 -21.79 9.22 -0.50
N ARG A 267 -22.56 9.75 -1.46
CA ARG A 267 -23.81 10.47 -1.19
C ARG A 267 -24.93 9.56 -0.70
N SER A 268 -24.97 8.31 -1.18
CA SER A 268 -26.00 7.35 -0.77
C SER A 268 -25.71 6.73 0.62
N CYS A 269 -24.45 6.74 1.06
CA CYS A 269 -24.03 6.20 2.35
C CYS A 269 -23.18 7.20 3.17
N PRO A 270 -23.82 8.16 3.87
CA PRO A 270 -23.11 9.20 4.62
C PRO A 270 -22.20 8.63 5.75
N LEU A 271 -22.55 7.48 6.30
CA LEU A 271 -21.72 6.79 7.29
C LEU A 271 -20.41 6.34 6.67
N ALA A 272 -20.44 5.71 5.48
CA ALA A 272 -19.23 5.30 4.76
C ALA A 272 -18.34 6.50 4.46
N ALA A 273 -18.89 7.62 3.99
CA ALA A 273 -18.12 8.84 3.75
C ALA A 273 -17.40 9.34 5.01
N LYS A 274 -18.09 9.34 6.16
CA LYS A 274 -17.48 9.74 7.45
C LYS A 274 -16.37 8.77 7.88
N LEU A 275 -16.57 7.48 7.71
CA LEU A 275 -15.57 6.46 8.04
C LEU A 275 -14.32 6.60 7.18
N ILE A 276 -14.47 6.71 5.87
CA ILE A 276 -13.39 6.90 4.90
C ILE A 276 -12.57 8.16 5.23
N VAL A 277 -13.23 9.31 5.47
CA VAL A 277 -12.51 10.54 5.84
C VAL A 277 -11.79 10.38 7.18
N SER A 278 -12.42 9.76 8.17
CA SER A 278 -11.79 9.54 9.48
C SER A 278 -10.60 8.56 9.40
N SER A 279 -10.69 7.55 8.54
CA SER A 279 -9.60 6.63 8.23
C SER A 279 -8.41 7.38 7.63
N ALA A 280 -8.64 8.16 6.58
CA ALA A 280 -7.60 8.95 5.94
C ALA A 280 -6.90 9.91 6.92
N VAL A 281 -7.66 10.57 7.81
CA VAL A 281 -7.11 11.48 8.85
C VAL A 281 -6.18 10.76 9.83
N VAL A 282 -6.38 9.46 10.11
CA VAL A 282 -5.50 8.67 10.99
C VAL A 282 -4.37 8.00 10.20
N CYS A 283 -4.58 7.65 8.93
CA CYS A 283 -3.56 7.04 8.07
C CYS A 283 -2.43 8.01 7.71
N ILE A 284 -2.75 9.27 7.40
CA ILE A 284 -1.79 10.31 7.02
C ILE A 284 -0.69 10.50 8.07
N PRO A 285 -1.00 10.68 9.36
CA PRO A 285 -0.01 10.76 10.43
C PRO A 285 0.94 9.57 10.45
N SER A 286 0.45 8.35 10.28
CA SER A 286 1.30 7.16 10.31
C SER A 286 2.34 7.19 9.19
N TYR A 287 1.94 7.57 7.98
CA TYR A 287 2.86 7.64 6.86
C TYR A 287 3.86 8.80 7.01
N LEU A 288 3.36 10.03 7.24
CA LEU A 288 4.22 11.22 7.35
C LEU A 288 5.15 11.17 8.56
N THR A 289 4.73 10.54 9.65
CA THR A 289 5.59 10.29 10.81
C THR A 289 6.76 9.39 10.44
N LYS A 290 6.54 8.26 9.76
CA LYS A 290 7.62 7.37 9.28
C LYS A 290 8.53 8.06 8.25
N MET A 291 7.97 8.93 7.43
CA MET A 291 8.69 9.69 6.43
C MET A 291 9.62 10.72 7.09
N PHE A 292 9.12 11.61 7.91
CA PHE A 292 9.87 12.73 8.46
C PHE A 292 10.65 12.41 9.75
N VAL A 293 10.37 11.30 10.44
CA VAL A 293 11.17 10.88 11.61
C VAL A 293 12.62 10.60 11.24
N GLN A 294 12.88 10.15 10.03
CA GLN A 294 14.25 9.90 9.54
C GLN A 294 15.10 11.16 9.66
N GLN A 295 14.62 12.27 9.09
CA GLN A 295 15.31 13.56 9.16
C GLN A 295 15.32 14.12 10.59
N ARG A 296 14.19 13.99 11.32
CA ARG A 296 14.11 14.44 12.71
C ARG A 296 15.14 13.77 13.61
N LEU A 297 15.35 12.48 13.46
CA LEU A 297 16.37 11.76 14.24
C LEU A 297 17.78 12.20 13.89
N VAL A 298 18.07 12.47 12.61
CA VAL A 298 19.36 13.04 12.18
C VAL A 298 19.59 14.42 12.82
N GLU A 299 18.58 15.29 12.83
CA GLU A 299 18.62 16.60 13.50
C GLU A 299 18.89 16.50 15.02
N LEU A 300 18.39 15.43 15.65
CA LEU A 300 18.63 15.13 17.06
C LEU A 300 19.99 14.46 17.34
N GLY A 301 20.85 14.33 16.33
CA GLY A 301 22.16 13.68 16.43
C GLY A 301 22.10 12.16 16.53
N TRP A 302 20.96 11.52 16.16
CA TRP A 302 20.83 10.08 16.16
C TRP A 302 21.68 9.46 15.04
N PRO A 303 22.37 8.33 15.30
CA PRO A 303 23.20 7.69 14.27
C PRO A 303 22.35 7.25 13.07
N THR A 304 22.76 7.62 11.85
CA THR A 304 22.07 7.23 10.60
C THR A 304 22.00 5.72 10.43
N THR A 305 22.99 4.99 10.94
CA THR A 305 23.02 3.52 10.97
C THR A 305 21.88 2.88 11.78
N LEU A 306 21.21 3.64 12.65
CA LEU A 306 20.11 3.18 13.48
C LEU A 306 18.73 3.72 13.03
N LEU A 307 18.63 4.31 11.83
CA LEU A 307 17.36 4.82 11.28
C LEU A 307 16.35 3.71 10.95
N PHE A 308 16.76 2.46 10.94
CA PHE A 308 15.85 1.33 10.82
C PHE A 308 14.97 1.09 12.06
N LEU A 309 15.43 1.52 13.27
CA LEU A 309 14.75 1.26 14.53
C LEU A 309 13.30 1.78 14.57
N PRO A 310 12.98 3.01 14.15
CA PRO A 310 11.58 3.47 14.12
C PRO A 310 10.68 2.58 13.27
N LEU A 311 11.13 2.11 12.10
CA LEU A 311 10.33 1.23 11.25
C LEU A 311 10.16 -0.15 11.87
N LEU A 312 11.24 -0.75 12.37
CA LEU A 312 11.20 -2.05 13.03
C LEU A 312 10.28 -2.06 14.25
N LEU A 313 10.42 -1.06 15.12
CA LEU A 313 9.63 -0.95 16.34
C LEU A 313 8.17 -0.57 16.04
N SER A 314 7.91 0.21 14.99
CA SER A 314 6.55 0.47 14.51
C SER A 314 5.87 -0.81 14.02
N GLY A 315 6.62 -1.73 13.39
CA GLY A 315 6.10 -3.06 13.03
C GLY A 315 5.68 -3.89 14.25
N LEU A 316 6.48 -3.87 15.32
CA LEU A 316 6.11 -4.51 16.59
C LEU A 316 4.89 -3.86 17.24
N ALA A 317 4.81 -2.53 17.22
CA ALA A 317 3.67 -1.78 17.74
C ALA A 317 2.38 -2.07 16.94
N SER A 318 2.49 -2.29 15.63
CA SER A 318 1.39 -2.76 14.77
C SER A 318 0.83 -4.10 15.27
N MET A 319 1.69 -5.07 15.55
CA MET A 319 1.26 -6.37 16.08
C MET A 319 0.55 -6.24 17.42
N LEU A 320 1.07 -5.40 18.31
CA LEU A 320 0.44 -5.09 19.61
C LEU A 320 -0.90 -4.37 19.42
N GLY A 321 -0.99 -3.41 18.50
CA GLY A 321 -2.22 -2.71 18.16
C GLY A 321 -3.32 -3.64 17.68
N ILE A 322 -2.99 -4.58 16.81
CA ILE A 322 -3.91 -5.62 16.33
C ILE A 322 -4.42 -6.49 17.50
N GLU A 323 -3.55 -6.90 18.41
CA GLU A 323 -3.95 -7.71 19.57
C GLU A 323 -4.82 -6.91 20.56
N ILE A 324 -4.53 -5.63 20.76
CA ILE A 324 -5.35 -4.72 21.55
C ILE A 324 -6.72 -4.54 20.90
N ALA A 325 -6.78 -4.32 19.59
CA ALA A 325 -8.03 -4.16 18.84
C ALA A 325 -8.98 -5.35 19.01
N ARG A 326 -8.46 -6.57 19.08
CA ARG A 326 -9.26 -7.79 19.30
C ARG A 326 -9.95 -7.83 20.67
N ARG A 327 -9.40 -7.16 21.67
CA ARG A 327 -9.90 -7.15 23.06
C ARG A 327 -10.82 -5.98 23.34
N ILE A 328 -10.76 -4.93 22.55
CA ILE A 328 -11.57 -3.73 22.72
C ILE A 328 -12.85 -3.86 21.88
N HIS A 329 -14.00 -3.55 22.52
CA HIS A 329 -15.30 -3.50 21.86
C HIS A 329 -15.93 -2.13 22.12
N PRO A 330 -15.68 -1.14 21.23
CA PRO A 330 -16.11 0.22 21.47
C PRO A 330 -17.64 0.35 21.40
N GLN A 331 -18.25 0.84 22.46
CA GLN A 331 -19.70 1.11 22.51
C GLN A 331 -20.10 2.26 21.57
N SER A 332 -19.22 3.23 21.37
CA SER A 332 -19.42 4.38 20.49
C SER A 332 -18.22 4.58 19.60
N LEU A 333 -18.39 4.34 18.30
CA LEU A 333 -17.33 4.52 17.31
C LEU A 333 -16.80 5.96 17.26
N ARG A 334 -17.68 6.94 17.51
CA ARG A 334 -17.33 8.36 17.56
C ARG A 334 -16.38 8.69 18.71
N ARG A 335 -16.68 8.23 19.94
CA ARG A 335 -15.78 8.41 21.09
C ARG A 335 -14.47 7.68 20.88
N PHE A 336 -14.54 6.49 20.32
CA PHE A 336 -13.39 5.68 19.99
C PHE A 336 -12.47 6.40 18.99
N TYR A 337 -13.02 6.97 17.89
CA TYR A 337 -12.27 7.79 16.96
C TYR A 337 -11.59 8.97 17.65
N ALA A 338 -12.32 9.69 18.50
CA ALA A 338 -11.76 10.83 19.21
C ALA A 338 -10.54 10.47 20.07
N VAL A 339 -10.61 9.32 20.77
CA VAL A 339 -9.47 8.80 21.55
C VAL A 339 -8.32 8.41 20.62
N CYS A 340 -8.58 7.68 19.55
CA CYS A 340 -7.56 7.30 18.58
C CYS A 340 -6.89 8.53 17.94
N ALA A 341 -7.66 9.54 17.54
CA ALA A 341 -7.14 10.78 16.97
C ALA A 341 -6.29 11.58 17.98
N LEU A 342 -6.72 11.66 19.24
CA LEU A 342 -5.94 12.30 20.31
C LEU A 342 -4.61 11.57 20.56
N LEU A 343 -4.63 10.25 20.67
CA LEU A 343 -3.42 9.45 20.89
C LEU A 343 -2.49 9.51 19.66
N CYS A 344 -3.03 9.43 18.45
CA CYS A 344 -2.27 9.57 17.23
C CYS A 344 -1.64 10.96 17.12
N GLY A 345 -2.41 12.02 17.39
CA GLY A 345 -1.90 13.38 17.43
C GLY A 345 -0.81 13.60 18.48
N THR A 346 -0.98 13.01 19.68
CA THR A 346 0.05 13.02 20.73
C THR A 346 1.32 12.30 20.27
N GLY A 347 1.18 11.16 19.59
CA GLY A 347 2.31 10.44 19.03
C GLY A 347 3.08 11.29 18.00
N CYS A 348 2.38 11.99 17.10
CA CYS A 348 3.03 12.92 16.15
C CYS A 348 3.76 14.07 16.87
N MET A 349 3.16 14.65 17.91
CA MET A 349 3.81 15.70 18.72
C MET A 349 5.04 15.17 19.45
N LEU A 350 5.02 13.94 19.96
CA LEU A 350 6.19 13.29 20.55
C LEU A 350 7.31 13.15 19.52
N VAL A 351 7.01 12.69 18.29
CA VAL A 351 8.01 12.60 17.24
C VAL A 351 8.61 13.97 16.93
N GLY A 352 7.78 15.00 16.85
CA GLY A 352 8.21 16.34 16.47
C GLY A 352 8.98 17.10 17.54
N ALA A 353 8.57 17.02 18.82
CA ALA A 353 9.06 17.89 19.87
C ALA A 353 9.98 17.20 20.91
N ALA A 354 9.94 15.88 21.02
CA ALA A 354 10.63 15.15 22.07
C ALA A 354 12.05 14.68 21.66
N PRO A 355 12.89 14.23 22.63
CA PRO A 355 14.17 13.58 22.35
C PRO A 355 14.02 12.27 21.55
N ALA A 356 15.08 11.80 20.94
CA ALA A 356 15.09 10.70 19.98
C ALA A 356 14.35 9.41 20.45
N LEU A 357 14.59 8.96 21.68
CA LEU A 357 13.89 7.76 22.19
C LEU A 357 12.38 7.97 22.34
N ALA A 358 11.95 9.15 22.79
CA ALA A 358 10.52 9.48 22.87
C ALA A 358 9.91 9.70 21.48
N ALA A 359 10.66 10.21 20.53
CA ALA A 359 10.24 10.30 19.13
C ALA A 359 10.01 8.92 18.52
N ILE A 360 10.90 7.95 18.76
CA ILE A 360 10.71 6.55 18.34
C ILE A 360 9.45 5.96 18.99
N PHE A 361 9.24 6.18 20.28
CA PHE A 361 8.01 5.76 20.96
C PHE A 361 6.76 6.42 20.36
N GLY A 362 6.86 7.70 19.95
CA GLY A 362 5.79 8.40 19.23
C GLY A 362 5.42 7.71 17.93
N CYS A 363 6.41 7.25 17.13
CA CYS A 363 6.18 6.45 15.91
C CYS A 363 5.45 5.14 16.21
N MET A 364 5.87 4.44 17.27
CA MET A 364 5.21 3.20 17.71
C MET A 364 3.76 3.45 18.10
N LEU A 365 3.51 4.53 18.84
CA LEU A 365 2.15 4.91 19.27
C LEU A 365 1.26 5.21 18.07
N VAL A 366 1.72 6.03 17.12
CA VAL A 366 0.95 6.39 15.92
C VAL A 366 0.61 5.13 15.12
N GLN A 367 1.56 4.22 14.91
CA GLN A 367 1.32 3.00 14.15
C GLN A 367 0.37 2.05 14.87
N GLY A 368 0.59 1.80 16.16
CA GLY A 368 -0.29 0.91 16.94
C GLY A 368 -1.74 1.41 16.99
N ILE A 369 -1.94 2.71 17.17
CA ILE A 369 -3.28 3.33 17.17
C ILE A 369 -3.94 3.28 15.80
N LEU A 370 -3.17 3.46 14.72
CA LEU A 370 -3.70 3.28 13.36
C LEU A 370 -4.32 1.90 13.20
N ASP A 371 -3.59 0.84 13.56
CA ASP A 371 -4.07 -0.52 13.36
C ASP A 371 -5.28 -0.86 14.24
N VAL A 372 -5.30 -0.32 15.46
CA VAL A 372 -6.48 -0.38 16.35
C VAL A 372 -7.71 0.27 15.70
N TRP A 373 -7.54 1.45 15.10
CA TRP A 373 -8.63 2.16 14.41
C TRP A 373 -9.11 1.41 13.17
N LEU A 374 -8.19 1.06 12.25
CA LEU A 374 -8.51 0.44 10.96
C LEU A 374 -9.29 -0.87 11.09
N LEU A 375 -8.99 -1.69 12.11
CA LEU A 375 -9.71 -2.94 12.33
C LEU A 375 -11.19 -2.70 12.69
N HIS A 376 -11.47 -1.73 13.56
CA HIS A 376 -12.85 -1.42 13.98
C HIS A 376 -13.61 -0.65 12.90
N GLU A 377 -12.94 0.26 12.22
CA GLU A 377 -13.49 1.02 11.10
C GLU A 377 -13.85 0.09 9.95
N GLY A 378 -12.92 -0.77 9.53
CA GLY A 378 -13.14 -1.72 8.44
C GLY A 378 -14.26 -2.73 8.74
N GLN A 379 -14.37 -3.21 9.98
CA GLN A 379 -15.51 -4.03 10.40
C GLN A 379 -16.81 -3.25 10.23
N LYS A 380 -16.88 -2.02 10.78
CA LYS A 380 -18.09 -1.20 10.71
C LYS A 380 -18.46 -0.81 9.29
N LEU A 381 -17.47 -0.54 8.46
CA LEU A 381 -17.66 -0.27 7.04
C LEU A 381 -18.30 -1.48 6.35
N ASN A 382 -17.75 -2.67 6.57
CA ASN A 382 -18.25 -3.92 5.99
C ASN A 382 -19.67 -4.28 6.45
N ASP A 383 -20.02 -4.02 7.72
CA ASP A 383 -21.34 -4.31 8.28
C ASP A 383 -22.44 -3.43 7.70
N ASN A 384 -22.11 -2.20 7.27
CA ASN A 384 -23.09 -1.20 6.85
C ASN A 384 -23.18 -0.98 5.34
N ILE A 385 -22.39 -1.69 4.53
CA ILE A 385 -22.34 -1.51 3.08
C ILE A 385 -22.91 -2.74 2.37
N PRO A 386 -23.78 -2.52 1.38
CA PRO A 386 -24.23 -3.59 0.48
C PRO A 386 -23.04 -4.27 -0.21
N SER A 387 -23.14 -5.57 -0.38
CA SER A 387 -22.06 -6.41 -0.92
C SER A 387 -21.60 -6.01 -2.32
N ASP A 388 -22.50 -5.48 -3.14
CA ASP A 388 -22.28 -5.02 -4.51
C ASP A 388 -21.51 -3.71 -4.60
N GLN A 389 -21.46 -2.92 -3.51
CA GLN A 389 -20.78 -1.62 -3.47
C GLN A 389 -19.42 -1.64 -2.73
N ARG A 390 -19.05 -2.76 -2.09
CA ARG A 390 -17.81 -2.84 -1.28
C ARG A 390 -16.54 -2.59 -2.08
N ALA A 391 -16.43 -3.16 -3.28
CA ALA A 391 -15.25 -2.97 -4.12
C ALA A 391 -15.05 -1.48 -4.48
N THR A 392 -16.15 -0.81 -4.86
CA THR A 392 -16.12 0.63 -5.17
C THR A 392 -15.69 1.45 -3.96
N LEU A 393 -16.18 1.12 -2.76
CA LEU A 393 -15.84 1.86 -1.54
C LEU A 393 -14.40 1.65 -1.07
N ILE A 394 -13.83 0.46 -1.26
CA ILE A 394 -12.41 0.22 -0.99
C ILE A 394 -11.54 1.08 -1.93
N SER A 395 -11.90 1.17 -3.22
CA SER A 395 -11.21 2.08 -4.15
C SER A 395 -11.36 3.55 -3.74
N VAL A 396 -12.56 3.94 -3.27
CA VAL A 396 -12.82 5.31 -2.78
C VAL A 396 -11.99 5.64 -1.53
N ASP A 397 -11.78 4.68 -0.64
CA ASP A 397 -10.94 4.85 0.55
C ASP A 397 -9.48 5.16 0.17
N GLY A 398 -8.89 4.36 -0.72
CA GLY A 398 -7.56 4.61 -1.28
C GLY A 398 -7.44 5.95 -2.03
N MET A 399 -8.48 6.32 -2.80
CA MET A 399 -8.54 7.62 -3.48
C MET A 399 -8.63 8.79 -2.49
N ALA A 400 -9.44 8.67 -1.44
CA ALA A 400 -9.58 9.69 -0.39
C ALA A 400 -8.25 9.90 0.37
N TYR A 401 -7.57 8.81 0.70
CA TYR A 401 -6.23 8.88 1.30
C TYR A 401 -5.25 9.62 0.39
N SER A 402 -5.15 9.23 -0.89
CA SER A 402 -4.26 9.88 -1.86
C SER A 402 -4.60 11.36 -2.04
N LEU A 403 -5.89 11.70 -2.15
CA LEU A 403 -6.35 13.08 -2.31
C LEU A 403 -5.94 13.98 -1.13
N LEU A 404 -5.99 13.47 0.09
CA LEU A 404 -5.58 14.21 1.29
C LEU A 404 -4.05 14.24 1.46
N MET A 405 -3.34 13.21 1.02
CA MET A 405 -1.86 13.17 1.06
C MET A 405 -1.23 14.20 0.12
N ILE A 406 -1.85 14.50 -1.02
CA ILE A 406 -1.36 15.49 -1.99
C ILE A 406 -1.04 16.85 -1.32
N PRO A 407 -1.94 17.49 -0.58
CA PRO A 407 -1.61 18.72 0.13
C PRO A 407 -0.88 18.49 1.47
N ALA A 408 -1.13 17.39 2.18
CA ALA A 408 -0.61 17.17 3.53
C ALA A 408 0.92 17.02 3.55
N SER A 409 1.47 16.25 2.61
CA SER A 409 2.91 15.96 2.59
C SER A 409 3.77 17.23 2.38
N PRO A 410 3.55 18.07 1.35
CA PRO A 410 4.34 19.29 1.19
C PRO A 410 4.07 20.33 2.27
N LEU A 411 2.84 20.40 2.82
CA LEU A 411 2.53 21.33 3.90
C LEU A 411 3.29 20.99 5.20
N VAL A 412 3.36 19.70 5.55
CA VAL A 412 4.16 19.25 6.72
C VAL A 412 5.64 19.57 6.50
N GLY A 413 6.15 19.32 5.29
CA GLY A 413 7.52 19.68 4.91
C GLY A 413 7.77 21.21 4.99
N ALA A 414 6.87 22.02 4.42
CA ALA A 414 6.97 23.49 4.44
C ALA A 414 7.00 24.06 5.86
N VAL A 415 6.17 23.53 6.76
CA VAL A 415 6.21 23.93 8.18
C VAL A 415 7.56 23.52 8.80
N GLY A 416 8.08 22.33 8.48
CA GLY A 416 9.40 21.90 8.92
C GLY A 416 10.51 22.86 8.48
N ASP A 417 10.52 23.25 7.21
CA ASP A 417 11.47 24.19 6.63
C ASP A 417 11.34 25.60 7.26
N ALA A 418 10.12 26.10 7.45
CA ALA A 418 9.87 27.41 8.03
C ALA A 418 10.40 27.54 9.48
N PHE A 419 10.42 26.47 10.22
CA PHE A 419 10.96 26.42 11.59
C PHE A 419 12.39 25.83 11.67
N GLY A 420 12.98 25.47 10.54
CA GLY A 420 14.33 24.93 10.45
C GLY A 420 14.49 23.54 11.06
N GLN A 421 13.39 22.77 11.24
CA GLN A 421 13.41 21.43 11.80
C GLN A 421 12.20 20.59 11.34
N ALA A 422 12.44 19.35 10.95
CA ALA A 422 11.39 18.42 10.50
C ALA A 422 10.30 18.20 11.56
N GLY A 423 10.67 18.28 12.82
CA GLY A 423 9.76 18.07 13.93
C GLY A 423 8.60 19.07 14.00
N ALA A 424 8.79 20.32 13.57
CA ALA A 424 7.74 21.35 13.60
C ALA A 424 6.53 20.96 12.74
N GLY A 425 6.77 20.41 11.53
CA GLY A 425 5.71 19.93 10.67
C GLY A 425 4.90 18.79 11.30
N LEU A 426 5.57 17.87 11.98
CA LEU A 426 4.92 16.77 12.70
C LEU A 426 4.12 17.24 13.92
N VAL A 427 4.59 18.26 14.65
CA VAL A 427 3.82 18.89 15.73
C VAL A 427 2.56 19.53 15.18
N ALA A 428 2.65 20.29 14.10
CA ALA A 428 1.48 20.91 13.45
C ALA A 428 0.46 19.86 12.99
N LEU A 429 0.92 18.79 12.35
CA LEU A 429 0.09 17.66 11.97
C LEU A 429 -0.60 17.02 13.19
N GLY A 430 0.16 16.77 14.27
CA GLY A 430 -0.35 16.19 15.50
C GLY A 430 -1.45 17.04 16.15
N LEU A 431 -1.28 18.38 16.17
CA LEU A 431 -2.30 19.31 16.65
C LEU A 431 -3.57 19.26 15.81
N LEU A 432 -3.46 19.21 14.48
CA LEU A 432 -4.62 19.11 13.58
C LEU A 432 -5.39 17.81 13.79
N VAL A 433 -4.68 16.69 13.91
CA VAL A 433 -5.30 15.36 14.15
C VAL A 433 -5.97 15.31 15.52
N ALA A 434 -5.31 15.79 16.58
CA ALA A 434 -5.90 15.87 17.91
C ALA A 434 -7.13 16.79 17.93
N ALA A 435 -7.07 17.95 17.27
CA ALA A 435 -8.20 18.87 17.15
C ALA A 435 -9.40 18.21 16.45
N SER A 436 -9.18 17.41 15.39
CA SER A 436 -10.24 16.65 14.72
C SER A 436 -11.00 15.73 15.69
N GLY A 437 -10.27 15.04 16.57
CA GLY A 437 -10.84 14.20 17.61
C GLY A 437 -11.70 14.99 18.60
N ILE A 438 -11.22 16.15 19.06
CA ILE A 438 -11.94 17.02 19.99
C ILE A 438 -13.22 17.59 19.36
N LEU A 439 -13.13 18.07 18.11
CA LEU A 439 -14.27 18.64 17.39
C LEU A 439 -15.38 17.61 17.15
N ILE A 440 -15.01 16.40 16.81
CA ILE A 440 -15.95 15.29 16.64
C ILE A 440 -16.57 14.90 17.98
N TYR A 441 -15.81 14.94 19.08
CA TYR A 441 -16.32 14.66 20.43
C TYR A 441 -17.33 15.71 20.91
N LYS A 442 -17.07 16.99 20.69
CA LYS A 442 -17.94 18.11 21.12
C LYS A 442 -19.26 18.25 20.39
N LYS A 443 -19.40 17.71 19.20
CA LYS A 443 -20.65 17.75 18.40
C LYS A 443 -21.76 16.80 18.92
N GLN A 444 -21.95 16.72 20.24
CA GLN A 444 -23.10 16.03 20.84
C GLN A 444 -24.33 16.90 20.87
#